data_cae564121086679aaaae856643b6047e
#
_entry.id   cae564121086679aaaae856643b6047e
#
_cell.length_a   1.000
_cell.length_b   1.000
_cell.length_c   1.000
_cell.angle_alpha   90.00
_cell.angle_beta   90.00
_cell.angle_gamma   90.00
#
_symmetry.space_group_name_H-M   'P 1'
#
loop_
_entity.id
_entity.type
_entity.pdbx_description
1 polymer ?
#
loop_
_entity_poly.entity_id
_entity_poly.type
_entity_poly.pdbx_seq_one_letter_code
_entity_poly.pdbx_strand_id
1 'polypeptide(L)'
;MMRSIFPMRVINVAIFAVVLLSFCITAKAQQNYTLYNMSSISQSIYCNPSVFPVNNINVGIPFVSSNYFGLTNTAFRYSDLVYKRPDDSLTLDVNKAISKMSDNNYLFSSGQIDLLSVGFKIKRNYFNITATEKFTGVFNYSKGLVDFLWNGNGPQIGNTINLGLGLQYTHYREYGINYVLKVNGKLFVGMKYKYLYGMENIQTVRSNISLNTDPNDYTLNASSDLLINQSGQLRGFIDGDVKCGDYAFKQKNTGSAFDLGAQYKITNKIAVNFSMIDFGGINWRSNVKNYKSQNPGENYTYKGLYIANLINDTTSVNQAFNAVLDSAYSSFKIDTTFESYRSKLIKQVYLGGTYQLSENYQTNLVLHGMFFDGKMRPGVSASIGGRVGQLVHVNLCYSIFNKSYNNVGLGLSINTWGGTQFYMVSDNVLGAIFPQNAKSFNLRVGINLRFGIDPYYDDEDNDGIPESDDKCPREKGTVEMRGCPD
;
A
#
# COMPACT_ATOMS: atom_id res chain seq x y z
N MET A 1 16.57 -36.95 -33.27
CA MET A 1 15.23 -36.37 -33.02
C MET A 1 15.01 -36.30 -31.49
N MET A 2 15.59 -35.28 -30.86
CA MET A 2 15.44 -35.03 -29.40
C MET A 2 14.23 -34.10 -29.17
N ARG A 3 13.14 -34.67 -28.68
CA ARG A 3 11.99 -33.90 -28.22
C ARG A 3 12.37 -33.25 -26.88
N SER A 4 12.24 -31.89 -26.82
CA SER A 4 12.42 -31.10 -25.63
C SER A 4 11.41 -31.50 -24.55
N ILE A 5 11.91 -32.08 -23.45
CA ILE A 5 11.11 -32.46 -22.27
C ILE A 5 11.16 -31.30 -21.25
N PHE A 6 10.66 -30.12 -21.63
CA PHE A 6 10.26 -29.13 -20.63
C PHE A 6 8.79 -28.87 -20.83
N PRO A 7 7.94 -29.22 -19.84
CA PRO A 7 6.51 -28.97 -19.97
C PRO A 7 6.28 -27.45 -19.97
N MET A 8 5.51 -26.98 -20.96
CA MET A 8 5.13 -25.58 -21.15
C MET A 8 4.59 -24.92 -19.86
N ARG A 9 4.10 -25.70 -18.90
CA ARG A 9 3.66 -25.25 -17.58
C ARG A 9 4.78 -24.72 -16.69
N VAL A 10 5.98 -25.32 -16.74
CA VAL A 10 7.17 -24.85 -15.98
C VAL A 10 7.68 -23.54 -16.55
N ILE A 11 7.59 -23.38 -17.86
CA ILE A 11 7.97 -22.11 -18.54
C ILE A 11 7.00 -20.99 -18.16
N ASN A 12 5.71 -21.25 -18.11
CA ASN A 12 4.72 -20.23 -17.72
C ASN A 12 4.82 -19.86 -16.23
N VAL A 13 5.10 -20.81 -15.35
CA VAL A 13 5.37 -20.55 -13.92
C VAL A 13 6.70 -19.82 -13.76
N ALA A 14 7.72 -20.18 -14.53
CA ALA A 14 9.00 -19.49 -14.51
C ALA A 14 8.89 -18.06 -15.09
N ILE A 15 8.12 -17.85 -16.18
CA ILE A 15 7.85 -16.53 -16.75
C ILE A 15 7.01 -15.71 -15.77
N PHE A 16 6.00 -16.28 -15.13
CA PHE A 16 5.19 -15.58 -14.11
C PHE A 16 6.01 -15.30 -12.85
N ALA A 17 6.86 -16.22 -12.41
CA ALA A 17 7.81 -16.00 -11.33
C ALA A 17 8.89 -14.97 -11.71
N VAL A 18 9.37 -14.97 -12.94
CA VAL A 18 10.30 -13.95 -13.47
C VAL A 18 9.60 -12.61 -13.67
N VAL A 19 8.34 -12.57 -14.09
CA VAL A 19 7.50 -11.36 -14.12
C VAL A 19 7.20 -10.88 -12.71
N LEU A 20 6.82 -11.74 -11.76
CA LEU A 20 6.73 -11.40 -10.34
C LEU A 20 8.10 -11.00 -9.74
N LEU A 21 9.19 -11.66 -10.09
CA LEU A 21 10.54 -11.31 -9.67
C LEU A 21 11.08 -10.08 -10.39
N SER A 22 10.72 -9.83 -11.64
CA SER A 22 11.08 -8.57 -12.34
C SER A 22 10.27 -7.38 -11.82
N PHE A 23 9.06 -7.61 -11.28
CA PHE A 23 8.36 -6.65 -10.43
C PHE A 23 8.95 -6.58 -8.99
N CYS A 24 9.74 -7.54 -8.55
CA CYS A 24 10.46 -7.52 -7.27
C CYS A 24 11.75 -6.70 -7.27
N ILE A 25 12.19 -6.19 -8.42
CA ILE A 25 13.35 -5.33 -8.48
C ILE A 25 12.94 -3.92 -8.07
N THR A 26 13.14 -3.60 -6.79
CA THR A 26 13.12 -2.30 -6.14
C THR A 26 11.79 -1.54 -6.14
N ALA A 27 10.95 -1.81 -5.19
CA ALA A 27 9.84 -0.93 -4.93
C ALA A 27 9.37 -1.00 -3.47
N LYS A 28 8.69 0.04 -2.93
CA LYS A 28 8.50 0.24 -1.47
C LYS A 28 7.26 1.07 -1.16
N ALA A 29 6.41 0.63 -0.24
CA ALA A 29 4.98 0.83 0.02
C ALA A 29 4.41 2.21 0.25
N GLN A 30 3.13 2.14 0.29
CA GLN A 30 2.03 3.08 0.12
C GLN A 30 2.17 4.32 1.00
N GLN A 31 2.43 5.43 0.37
CA GLN A 31 2.27 6.79 0.85
C GLN A 31 1.55 7.57 -0.24
N ASN A 32 0.71 8.52 0.13
CA ASN A 32 0.03 9.41 -0.81
C ASN A 32 0.16 10.86 -0.31
N TYR A 33 1.30 11.22 0.28
CA TYR A 33 1.54 12.57 0.80
C TYR A 33 1.52 13.62 -0.29
N THR A 34 2.18 13.32 -1.41
CA THR A 34 2.23 14.24 -2.55
C THR A 34 0.84 14.36 -3.20
N LEU A 35 0.13 13.23 -3.38
CA LEU A 35 -1.22 13.24 -3.94
C LEU A 35 -2.22 13.98 -3.03
N TYR A 36 -2.09 13.86 -1.70
CA TYR A 36 -2.94 14.56 -0.74
C TYR A 36 -2.92 16.08 -0.96
N ASN A 37 -1.76 16.61 -1.34
CA ASN A 37 -1.54 18.03 -1.57
C ASN A 37 -1.82 18.49 -3.02
N MET A 38 -2.33 17.59 -3.88
CA MET A 38 -2.61 17.88 -5.29
C MET A 38 -4.12 17.81 -5.59
N SER A 39 -4.89 18.72 -5.03
CA SER A 39 -6.35 18.82 -5.26
C SER A 39 -6.73 19.09 -6.73
N SER A 40 -5.75 19.49 -7.56
CA SER A 40 -5.94 19.63 -9.01
C SER A 40 -6.11 18.28 -9.75
N ILE A 41 -5.80 17.16 -9.10
CA ILE A 41 -5.95 15.81 -9.65
C ILE A 41 -7.19 15.17 -9.02
N SER A 42 -8.12 14.67 -9.82
CA SER A 42 -9.37 14.06 -9.32
C SER A 42 -9.12 12.87 -8.38
N GLN A 43 -8.02 12.15 -8.54
CA GLN A 43 -7.64 11.01 -7.71
C GLN A 43 -7.19 11.39 -6.28
N SER A 44 -7.04 12.67 -5.97
CA SER A 44 -6.79 13.13 -4.58
C SER A 44 -7.94 12.77 -3.62
N ILE A 45 -9.14 12.48 -4.14
CA ILE A 45 -10.27 11.93 -3.37
C ILE A 45 -9.93 10.60 -2.68
N TYR A 46 -8.93 9.85 -3.16
CA TYR A 46 -8.48 8.61 -2.50
C TYR A 46 -7.76 8.87 -1.17
N CYS A 47 -7.34 10.11 -0.94
CA CYS A 47 -6.69 10.54 0.30
C CYS A 47 -7.57 11.47 1.12
N ASN A 48 -8.42 12.26 0.46
CA ASN A 48 -9.36 13.16 1.11
C ASN A 48 -10.68 13.24 0.33
N PRO A 49 -11.73 12.57 0.79
CA PRO A 49 -13.02 12.57 0.11
C PRO A 49 -13.73 13.94 0.07
N SER A 50 -13.25 14.96 0.79
CA SER A 50 -13.82 16.32 0.74
C SER A 50 -13.25 17.20 -0.38
N VAL A 51 -12.37 16.67 -1.22
CA VAL A 51 -11.84 17.41 -2.38
C VAL A 51 -12.97 17.75 -3.33
N PHE A 52 -13.14 19.06 -3.57
CA PHE A 52 -14.14 19.61 -4.47
C PHE A 52 -13.43 20.15 -5.73
N PRO A 53 -13.49 19.44 -6.88
CA PRO A 53 -12.72 19.81 -8.06
C PRO A 53 -13.23 21.10 -8.72
N VAL A 54 -12.35 21.81 -9.43
CA VAL A 54 -12.70 23.02 -10.19
C VAL A 54 -13.63 22.68 -11.37
N ASN A 55 -13.39 21.56 -12.04
CA ASN A 55 -14.13 21.15 -13.24
C ASN A 55 -15.51 20.58 -12.90
N ASN A 56 -16.49 20.82 -13.77
CA ASN A 56 -17.86 20.32 -13.60
C ASN A 56 -17.94 18.81 -13.82
N ILE A 57 -17.20 18.29 -14.79
CA ILE A 57 -17.16 16.86 -15.12
C ILE A 57 -15.71 16.39 -15.16
N ASN A 58 -15.44 15.29 -14.50
CA ASN A 58 -14.13 14.61 -14.52
C ASN A 58 -14.36 13.14 -14.89
N VAL A 59 -13.72 12.69 -15.96
CA VAL A 59 -13.80 11.30 -16.42
C VAL A 59 -12.39 10.72 -16.47
N GLY A 60 -12.15 9.70 -15.68
CA GLY A 60 -10.93 8.91 -15.77
C GLY A 60 -11.02 7.91 -16.91
N ILE A 61 -10.03 7.88 -17.78
CA ILE A 61 -9.95 6.87 -18.84
C ILE A 61 -9.78 5.50 -18.21
N PRO A 62 -10.67 4.52 -18.49
CA PRO A 62 -10.59 3.18 -17.90
C PRO A 62 -9.20 2.56 -18.05
N PHE A 63 -8.71 1.92 -17.00
CA PHE A 63 -7.39 1.29 -16.89
C PHE A 63 -6.18 2.22 -16.99
N VAL A 64 -6.38 3.51 -17.35
CA VAL A 64 -5.29 4.48 -17.57
C VAL A 64 -5.40 5.68 -16.63
N SER A 65 -6.58 5.93 -16.04
CA SER A 65 -6.82 7.13 -15.20
C SER A 65 -6.03 7.14 -13.90
N SER A 66 -5.71 5.99 -13.35
CA SER A 66 -4.83 5.87 -12.20
C SER A 66 -4.22 4.48 -12.14
N ASN A 67 -2.93 4.42 -12.36
CA ASN A 67 -2.12 3.24 -12.10
C ASN A 67 -1.14 3.58 -10.99
N TYR A 68 -1.31 2.92 -9.84
CA TYR A 68 -0.48 3.12 -8.67
C TYR A 68 0.22 1.83 -8.30
N PHE A 69 1.47 1.96 -7.99
CA PHE A 69 2.28 0.90 -7.39
C PHE A 69 3.18 1.47 -6.31
N GLY A 70 3.31 0.76 -5.20
CA GLY A 70 4.20 1.12 -4.10
C GLY A 70 4.68 -0.10 -3.32
N LEU A 71 5.87 0.02 -2.75
CA LEU A 71 6.52 -1.01 -1.92
C LEU A 71 7.36 -0.34 -0.82
N THR A 72 7.52 -0.88 0.40
CA THR A 72 8.44 -0.39 1.47
C THR A 72 9.07 -1.55 2.21
N ASN A 73 10.37 -1.45 2.44
CA ASN A 73 11.10 -2.28 3.39
C ASN A 73 11.43 -1.45 4.65
N THR A 74 11.12 -1.95 5.82
CA THR A 74 11.47 -1.27 7.08
C THR A 74 12.85 -1.66 7.61
N ALA A 75 13.45 -2.76 7.13
CA ALA A 75 14.67 -3.34 7.65
C ALA A 75 15.94 -2.53 7.26
N PHE A 76 16.40 -2.71 6.05
CA PHE A 76 17.68 -2.17 5.57
C PHE A 76 17.54 -1.61 4.16
N ARG A 77 18.54 -0.88 3.69
CA ARG A 77 18.67 -0.42 2.30
C ARG A 77 19.48 -1.45 1.50
N TYR A 78 19.38 -1.40 0.18
CA TYR A 78 20.25 -2.23 -0.67
C TYR A 78 21.75 -1.95 -0.41
N SER A 79 22.11 -0.69 -0.20
CA SER A 79 23.48 -0.26 0.14
C SER A 79 23.97 -0.70 1.54
N ASP A 80 23.07 -1.17 2.40
CA ASP A 80 23.45 -1.81 3.66
C ASP A 80 23.80 -3.28 3.45
N LEU A 81 23.30 -3.92 2.38
CA LEU A 81 23.53 -5.33 2.03
C LEU A 81 24.63 -5.51 1.00
N VAL A 82 24.69 -4.64 -0.01
CA VAL A 82 25.63 -4.74 -1.13
C VAL A 82 26.53 -3.53 -1.14
N TYR A 83 27.83 -3.74 -1.17
CA TYR A 83 28.80 -2.69 -1.36
C TYR A 83 29.81 -3.04 -2.45
N LYS A 84 30.36 -2.01 -3.07
CA LYS A 84 31.36 -2.13 -4.12
C LYS A 84 32.75 -2.09 -3.49
N ARG A 85 33.58 -3.07 -3.82
CA ARG A 85 34.99 -3.15 -3.41
C ARG A 85 35.86 -2.20 -4.25
N PRO A 86 37.11 -1.94 -3.83
CA PRO A 86 38.05 -1.13 -4.61
C PRO A 86 38.40 -1.70 -5.99
N ASP A 87 38.22 -3.04 -6.16
CA ASP A 87 38.40 -3.76 -7.42
C ASP A 87 37.17 -3.79 -8.32
N ASP A 88 36.19 -2.92 -8.04
CA ASP A 88 34.91 -2.82 -8.73
C ASP A 88 33.97 -4.02 -8.55
N SER A 89 34.36 -5.06 -7.83
CA SER A 89 33.50 -6.20 -7.51
C SER A 89 32.41 -5.86 -6.49
N LEU A 90 31.25 -6.52 -6.60
CA LEU A 90 30.15 -6.39 -5.62
C LEU A 90 30.30 -7.47 -4.54
N THR A 91 30.13 -7.08 -3.30
CA THR A 91 30.17 -7.96 -2.13
C THR A 91 28.93 -7.80 -1.28
N LEU A 92 28.44 -8.93 -0.75
CA LEU A 92 27.34 -8.96 0.20
C LEU A 92 27.87 -8.85 1.64
N ASP A 93 27.30 -7.95 2.41
CA ASP A 93 27.51 -7.81 3.86
C ASP A 93 26.18 -8.02 4.57
N VAL A 94 25.80 -9.27 4.73
CA VAL A 94 24.52 -9.65 5.36
C VAL A 94 24.52 -9.28 6.84
N ASN A 95 25.67 -9.40 7.54
CA ASN A 95 25.78 -9.03 8.95
C ASN A 95 25.54 -7.55 9.18
N LYS A 96 26.03 -6.67 8.31
CA LYS A 96 25.72 -5.26 8.33
C LYS A 96 24.24 -5.00 8.11
N ALA A 97 23.60 -5.68 7.15
CA ALA A 97 22.16 -5.58 6.93
C ALA A 97 21.37 -6.04 8.17
N ILE A 98 21.72 -7.19 8.78
CA ILE A 98 21.13 -7.70 10.02
C ILE A 98 21.27 -6.69 11.17
N SER A 99 22.42 -6.02 11.30
CA SER A 99 22.65 -5.00 12.35
C SER A 99 21.69 -3.80 12.25
N LYS A 100 21.19 -3.48 11.04
CA LYS A 100 20.24 -2.39 10.78
C LYS A 100 18.78 -2.79 10.99
N MET A 101 18.49 -4.08 11.11
CA MET A 101 17.14 -4.59 11.30
C MET A 101 16.61 -4.29 12.69
N SER A 102 15.31 -4.03 12.79
CA SER A 102 14.55 -4.09 14.03
C SER A 102 14.17 -5.54 14.33
N ASP A 103 13.71 -5.86 15.55
CA ASP A 103 13.29 -7.23 15.91
C ASP A 103 12.19 -7.74 14.96
N ASN A 104 11.26 -6.88 14.57
CA ASN A 104 10.22 -7.16 13.56
C ASN A 104 10.35 -6.19 12.40
N ASN A 105 10.37 -6.72 11.19
CA ASN A 105 10.52 -5.97 9.96
C ASN A 105 9.38 -6.30 9.00
N TYR A 106 9.09 -5.37 8.11
CA TYR A 106 7.97 -5.48 7.19
C TYR A 106 8.39 -5.11 5.78
N LEU A 107 7.93 -5.91 4.83
CA LEU A 107 7.92 -5.57 3.42
C LEU A 107 6.46 -5.31 3.04
N PHE A 108 6.13 -4.06 2.72
CA PHE A 108 4.81 -3.67 2.24
C PHE A 108 4.80 -3.59 0.73
N SER A 109 3.74 -4.04 0.10
CA SER A 109 3.44 -3.83 -1.32
C SER A 109 2.00 -3.39 -1.48
N SER A 110 1.73 -2.55 -2.47
CA SER A 110 0.36 -2.16 -2.79
C SER A 110 0.24 -1.69 -4.23
N GLY A 111 -0.90 -1.93 -4.81
CA GLY A 111 -1.24 -1.43 -6.13
C GLY A 111 -2.71 -1.09 -6.25
N GLN A 112 -2.99 -0.20 -7.19
CA GLN A 112 -4.33 0.25 -7.53
C GLN A 112 -4.40 0.54 -9.02
N ILE A 113 -5.46 0.06 -9.66
CA ILE A 113 -5.79 0.36 -11.05
C ILE A 113 -7.24 0.84 -11.10
N ASP A 114 -7.48 2.00 -11.66
CA ASP A 114 -8.82 2.52 -11.85
C ASP A 114 -9.48 1.86 -13.08
N LEU A 115 -10.57 1.14 -12.84
CA LEU A 115 -11.41 0.54 -13.89
C LEU A 115 -12.43 1.55 -14.40
N LEU A 116 -12.90 2.44 -13.53
CA LEU A 116 -13.84 3.51 -13.82
C LEU A 116 -13.67 4.64 -12.80
N SER A 117 -13.70 5.88 -13.27
CA SER A 117 -13.80 7.06 -12.43
C SER A 117 -14.60 8.14 -13.15
N VAL A 118 -15.77 8.48 -12.64
CA VAL A 118 -16.63 9.53 -13.22
C VAL A 118 -17.12 10.42 -12.10
N GLY A 119 -16.84 11.70 -12.22
CA GLY A 119 -17.27 12.72 -11.27
C GLY A 119 -18.00 13.86 -11.95
N PHE A 120 -19.01 14.41 -11.29
CA PHE A 120 -19.79 15.54 -11.78
C PHE A 120 -20.33 16.40 -10.65
N LYS A 121 -20.45 17.69 -10.94
CA LYS A 121 -21.04 18.68 -10.05
C LYS A 121 -22.50 18.97 -10.39
N ILE A 122 -23.26 19.18 -9.33
CA ILE A 122 -24.63 19.77 -9.41
C ILE A 122 -24.68 20.86 -8.34
N LYS A 123 -24.52 22.11 -8.75
CA LYS A 123 -24.46 23.26 -7.81
C LYS A 123 -23.38 23.06 -6.74
N ARG A 124 -23.76 23.02 -5.46
CA ARG A 124 -22.88 22.85 -4.28
C ARG A 124 -22.54 21.38 -4.00
N ASN A 125 -22.97 20.45 -4.84
CA ASN A 125 -22.78 19.03 -4.64
C ASN A 125 -21.83 18.47 -5.70
N TYR A 126 -20.88 17.64 -5.29
CA TYR A 126 -20.05 16.86 -6.21
C TYR A 126 -20.23 15.38 -5.91
N PHE A 127 -20.46 14.62 -6.96
CA PHE A 127 -20.57 13.16 -6.92
C PHE A 127 -19.43 12.57 -7.72
N ASN A 128 -18.85 11.48 -7.20
CA ASN A 128 -17.87 10.70 -7.95
C ASN A 128 -18.13 9.21 -7.75
N ILE A 129 -18.20 8.47 -8.84
CA ILE A 129 -18.38 7.03 -8.88
C ILE A 129 -17.06 6.41 -9.35
N THR A 130 -16.56 5.43 -8.60
CA THR A 130 -15.30 4.75 -8.89
C THR A 130 -15.46 3.24 -8.89
N ALA A 131 -14.74 2.56 -9.77
CA ALA A 131 -14.43 1.14 -9.65
C ALA A 131 -12.92 0.98 -9.73
N THR A 132 -12.31 0.39 -8.71
CA THR A 132 -10.85 0.26 -8.62
C THR A 132 -10.45 -1.16 -8.23
N GLU A 133 -9.46 -1.70 -8.90
CA GLU A 133 -8.81 -2.94 -8.51
C GLU A 133 -7.68 -2.61 -7.55
N LYS A 134 -7.63 -3.27 -6.40
CA LYS A 134 -6.64 -3.00 -5.35
C LYS A 134 -6.02 -4.28 -4.83
N PHE A 135 -4.72 -4.26 -4.65
CA PHE A 135 -4.02 -5.29 -3.89
C PHE A 135 -3.11 -4.68 -2.84
N THR A 136 -2.98 -5.36 -1.72
CA THR A 136 -2.10 -4.98 -0.62
C THR A 136 -1.43 -6.23 -0.09
N GLY A 137 -0.10 -6.20 0.03
CA GLY A 137 0.71 -7.26 0.59
C GLY A 137 1.58 -6.73 1.73
N VAL A 138 1.63 -7.46 2.83
CA VAL A 138 2.56 -7.19 3.92
C VAL A 138 3.22 -8.50 4.33
N PHE A 139 4.51 -8.59 4.10
CA PHE A 139 5.34 -9.67 4.60
C PHE A 139 6.05 -9.21 5.85
N ASN A 140 5.78 -9.88 6.97
CA ASN A 140 6.40 -9.65 8.27
C ASN A 140 7.45 -10.73 8.53
N TYR A 141 8.63 -10.32 8.99
CA TYR A 141 9.72 -11.24 9.32
C TYR A 141 10.58 -10.72 10.47
N SER A 142 11.02 -11.63 11.32
CA SER A 142 11.86 -11.30 12.46
C SER A 142 13.33 -11.13 12.04
N LYS A 143 14.08 -10.31 12.79
CA LYS A 143 15.54 -10.25 12.70
C LYS A 143 16.16 -11.61 13.00
N GLY A 144 15.62 -12.32 14.02
CA GLY A 144 16.09 -13.64 14.42
C GLY A 144 16.01 -14.68 13.30
N LEU A 145 14.97 -14.63 12.45
CA LEU A 145 14.86 -15.52 11.29
C LEU A 145 16.01 -15.28 10.29
N VAL A 146 16.29 -14.03 9.96
CA VAL A 146 17.34 -13.69 8.99
C VAL A 146 18.72 -14.01 9.55
N ASP A 147 18.95 -13.73 10.83
CA ASP A 147 20.20 -14.06 11.55
C ASP A 147 20.42 -15.58 11.61
N PHE A 148 19.38 -16.33 11.96
CA PHE A 148 19.42 -17.80 11.97
C PHE A 148 19.72 -18.40 10.59
N LEU A 149 19.09 -17.88 9.52
CA LEU A 149 19.32 -18.37 8.16
C LEU A 149 20.74 -18.09 7.66
N TRP A 150 21.38 -17.01 8.16
CA TRP A 150 22.70 -16.60 7.73
C TRP A 150 23.83 -17.12 8.62
N ASN A 151 23.69 -16.96 9.94
CA ASN A 151 24.72 -17.28 10.92
C ASN A 151 24.48 -18.64 11.64
N GLY A 152 23.31 -19.26 11.39
CA GLY A 152 22.90 -20.47 12.12
C GLY A 152 22.50 -20.19 13.56
N ASN A 153 22.40 -21.25 14.37
CA ASN A 153 22.02 -21.17 15.79
C ASN A 153 23.22 -20.97 16.74
N GLY A 154 24.44 -21.20 16.26
CA GLY A 154 25.66 -21.17 17.09
C GLY A 154 25.83 -19.90 17.94
N PRO A 155 25.71 -18.69 17.37
CA PRO A 155 25.83 -17.44 18.13
C PRO A 155 24.69 -17.22 19.16
N GLN A 156 23.62 -18.01 19.10
CA GLN A 156 22.42 -17.86 19.91
C GLN A 156 22.18 -19.03 20.88
N ILE A 157 23.19 -19.88 21.12
CA ILE A 157 23.08 -20.99 22.07
C ILE A 157 22.69 -20.45 23.45
N GLY A 158 21.72 -21.08 24.11
CA GLY A 158 21.13 -20.66 25.38
C GLY A 158 20.04 -19.57 25.24
N ASN A 159 19.91 -18.92 24.07
CA ASN A 159 18.88 -17.92 23.83
C ASN A 159 17.74 -18.47 22.98
N THR A 160 16.55 -17.88 23.13
CA THR A 160 15.40 -18.21 22.28
C THR A 160 15.36 -17.28 21.08
N ILE A 161 15.45 -17.84 19.89
CA ILE A 161 15.37 -17.13 18.60
C ILE A 161 13.92 -17.07 18.17
N ASN A 162 13.41 -15.87 17.89
CA ASN A 162 12.11 -15.72 17.24
C ASN A 162 12.27 -15.90 15.73
N LEU A 163 11.63 -16.93 15.17
CA LEU A 163 11.62 -17.26 13.74
C LEU A 163 10.29 -16.87 13.08
N GLY A 164 9.40 -16.15 13.78
CA GLY A 164 8.08 -15.79 13.29
C GLY A 164 8.15 -15.02 11.97
N LEU A 165 7.35 -15.47 11.02
CA LEU A 165 7.11 -14.82 9.74
C LEU A 165 5.60 -14.77 9.48
N GLY A 166 5.14 -13.77 8.74
CA GLY A 166 3.73 -13.63 8.44
C GLY A 166 3.51 -12.98 7.10
N LEU A 167 2.41 -13.37 6.46
CA LEU A 167 1.94 -12.76 5.22
C LEU A 167 0.53 -12.26 5.43
N GLN A 168 0.28 -11.03 5.06
CA GLN A 168 -1.05 -10.48 4.88
C GLN A 168 -1.16 -10.00 3.44
N TYR A 169 -1.94 -10.68 2.65
CA TYR A 169 -2.22 -10.33 1.27
C TYR A 169 -3.72 -10.20 1.07
N THR A 170 -4.15 -9.14 0.42
CA THR A 170 -5.55 -8.91 0.09
C THR A 170 -5.65 -8.35 -1.32
N HIS A 171 -6.40 -9.03 -2.18
CA HIS A 171 -6.79 -8.57 -3.50
C HIS A 171 -8.30 -8.40 -3.53
N TYR A 172 -8.77 -7.21 -3.90
CA TYR A 172 -10.18 -6.88 -3.92
C TYR A 172 -10.49 -5.78 -4.93
N ARG A 173 -11.72 -5.77 -5.40
CA ARG A 173 -12.28 -4.68 -6.18
C ARG A 173 -13.14 -3.79 -5.29
N GLU A 174 -12.96 -2.48 -5.40
CA GLU A 174 -13.72 -1.46 -4.69
C GLU A 174 -14.68 -0.77 -5.67
N TYR A 175 -15.95 -0.75 -5.35
CA TYR A 175 -16.95 0.11 -5.98
C TYR A 175 -17.30 1.22 -4.99
N GLY A 176 -16.94 2.46 -5.34
CA GLY A 176 -17.06 3.61 -4.45
C GLY A 176 -18.03 4.65 -4.98
N ILE A 177 -18.82 5.21 -4.08
CA ILE A 177 -19.62 6.42 -4.33
C ILE A 177 -19.14 7.48 -3.35
N ASN A 178 -18.55 8.55 -3.87
CA ASN A 178 -18.12 9.71 -3.09
C ASN A 178 -19.10 10.86 -3.30
N TYR A 179 -19.47 11.50 -2.20
CA TYR A 179 -20.31 12.69 -2.18
C TYR A 179 -19.59 13.81 -1.42
N VAL A 180 -19.52 14.99 -2.01
CA VAL A 180 -18.95 16.18 -1.39
C VAL A 180 -20.00 17.29 -1.42
N LEU A 181 -20.17 17.93 -0.27
CA LEU A 181 -21.02 19.10 -0.09
C LEU A 181 -20.14 20.35 0.17
N LYS A 182 -20.24 21.35 -0.68
CA LYS A 182 -19.79 22.72 -0.40
C LYS A 182 -20.86 23.36 0.50
N VAL A 183 -20.67 23.26 1.83
CA VAL A 183 -21.64 23.80 2.82
C VAL A 183 -21.77 25.31 2.65
N ASN A 184 -20.62 25.98 2.55
CA ASN A 184 -20.48 27.39 2.25
C ASN A 184 -19.12 27.66 1.59
N GLY A 185 -18.73 28.92 1.36
CA GLY A 185 -17.42 29.26 0.79
C GLY A 185 -16.21 28.75 1.56
N LYS A 186 -16.37 28.39 2.86
CA LYS A 186 -15.28 27.98 3.75
C LYS A 186 -15.25 26.50 4.09
N LEU A 187 -16.41 25.83 4.11
CA LEU A 187 -16.53 24.44 4.60
C LEU A 187 -16.94 23.47 3.49
N PHE A 188 -16.11 22.46 3.27
CA PHE A 188 -16.39 21.32 2.42
C PHE A 188 -16.37 20.05 3.26
N VAL A 189 -17.36 19.20 3.08
CA VAL A 189 -17.47 17.89 3.77
C VAL A 189 -17.71 16.82 2.73
N GLY A 190 -16.97 15.72 2.85
CA GLY A 190 -17.04 14.60 1.93
C GLY A 190 -17.19 13.28 2.65
N MET A 191 -17.93 12.38 2.03
CA MET A 191 -18.08 10.99 2.48
C MET A 191 -18.02 10.06 1.26
N LYS A 192 -17.28 8.96 1.39
CA LYS A 192 -17.24 7.89 0.39
C LYS A 192 -17.71 6.59 1.02
N TYR A 193 -18.73 5.98 0.45
CA TYR A 193 -19.11 4.60 0.72
C TYR A 193 -18.42 3.68 -0.28
N LYS A 194 -17.93 2.54 0.20
CA LYS A 194 -17.21 1.54 -0.58
C LYS A 194 -17.85 0.18 -0.39
N TYR A 195 -18.33 -0.41 -1.48
CA TYR A 195 -18.64 -1.83 -1.54
C TYR A 195 -17.38 -2.58 -1.96
N LEU A 196 -16.99 -3.58 -1.18
CA LEU A 196 -15.76 -4.34 -1.36
C LEU A 196 -16.09 -5.74 -1.86
N TYR A 197 -15.49 -6.11 -2.99
CA TYR A 197 -15.61 -7.41 -3.60
C TYR A 197 -14.26 -8.15 -3.46
N GLY A 198 -14.20 -9.08 -2.49
CA GLY A 198 -12.98 -9.79 -2.12
C GLY A 198 -12.66 -10.91 -3.09
N MET A 199 -11.47 -10.92 -3.64
CA MET A 199 -10.99 -11.90 -4.62
C MET A 199 -10.03 -12.90 -4.00
N GLU A 200 -9.05 -12.42 -3.25
CA GLU A 200 -8.06 -13.26 -2.58
C GLU A 200 -7.64 -12.66 -1.25
N ASN A 201 -7.43 -13.51 -0.26
CA ASN A 201 -6.85 -13.11 1.01
C ASN A 201 -5.98 -14.21 1.60
N ILE A 202 -4.84 -13.81 2.12
CA ILE A 202 -3.99 -14.61 3.00
C ILE A 202 -3.71 -13.75 4.23
N GLN A 203 -4.02 -14.25 5.41
CA GLN A 203 -3.81 -13.53 6.66
C GLN A 203 -3.18 -14.44 7.70
N THR A 204 -1.92 -14.21 8.01
CA THR A 204 -1.28 -14.78 9.19
C THR A 204 -1.78 -14.01 10.41
N VAL A 205 -2.63 -14.65 11.20
CA VAL A 205 -3.19 -14.09 12.44
C VAL A 205 -2.21 -14.25 13.59
N ARG A 206 -1.57 -15.43 13.66
CA ARG A 206 -0.52 -15.75 14.62
C ARG A 206 0.59 -16.52 13.91
N SER A 207 1.82 -16.21 14.26
CA SER A 207 3.02 -16.92 13.81
C SER A 207 4.10 -16.79 14.89
N ASN A 208 3.87 -17.46 16.02
CA ASN A 208 4.83 -17.54 17.10
C ASN A 208 5.66 -18.81 16.91
N ILE A 209 6.73 -18.69 16.15
CA ILE A 209 7.69 -19.78 15.93
C ILE A 209 8.95 -19.40 16.67
N SER A 210 9.42 -20.27 17.56
CA SER A 210 10.65 -20.05 18.31
C SER A 210 11.56 -21.26 18.24
N LEU A 211 12.85 -21.00 18.36
CA LEU A 211 13.90 -22.00 18.44
C LEU A 211 14.84 -21.65 19.59
N ASN A 212 15.11 -22.64 20.45
CA ASN A 212 16.12 -22.56 21.49
C ASN A 212 17.11 -23.70 21.35
N THR A 213 18.39 -23.42 21.49
CA THR A 213 19.45 -24.43 21.55
C THR A 213 19.91 -24.55 23.00
N ASP A 214 19.76 -25.73 23.60
CA ASP A 214 20.21 -25.98 24.94
C ASP A 214 21.75 -25.84 25.05
N PRO A 215 22.26 -25.08 26.03
CA PRO A 215 23.70 -24.87 26.18
C PRO A 215 24.46 -26.09 26.70
N ASN A 216 23.79 -27.11 27.28
CA ASN A 216 24.43 -28.25 27.88
C ASN A 216 24.60 -29.42 26.90
N ASP A 217 23.53 -29.73 26.17
CA ASP A 217 23.50 -30.90 25.27
C ASP A 217 23.26 -30.54 23.80
N TYR A 218 23.14 -29.24 23.49
CA TYR A 218 22.94 -28.68 22.15
C TYR A 218 21.66 -29.17 21.46
N THR A 219 20.72 -29.73 22.19
CA THR A 219 19.41 -30.06 21.62
C THR A 219 18.67 -28.82 21.16
N LEU A 220 17.95 -28.94 20.01
CA LEU A 220 17.13 -27.88 19.46
C LEU A 220 15.69 -28.05 19.94
N ASN A 221 15.18 -27.08 20.67
CA ASN A 221 13.80 -27.03 21.11
C ASN A 221 13.05 -25.99 20.27
N ALA A 222 12.15 -26.44 19.43
CA ALA A 222 11.30 -25.57 18.60
C ALA A 222 9.87 -25.59 19.13
N SER A 223 9.23 -24.44 19.12
CA SER A 223 7.78 -24.33 19.40
C SER A 223 7.06 -23.55 18.31
N SER A 224 5.79 -23.84 18.12
CA SER A 224 4.99 -23.22 17.09
C SER A 224 3.55 -22.96 17.57
N ASP A 225 3.05 -21.74 17.33
CA ASP A 225 1.62 -21.40 17.40
C ASP A 225 1.27 -20.63 16.13
N LEU A 226 0.63 -21.32 15.21
CA LEU A 226 0.23 -20.80 13.91
C LEU A 226 -1.28 -20.69 13.79
N LEU A 227 -1.73 -19.59 13.19
CA LEU A 227 -3.07 -19.44 12.64
C LEU A 227 -2.97 -18.62 11.36
N ILE A 228 -3.21 -19.27 10.23
CA ILE A 228 -3.20 -18.65 8.91
C ILE A 228 -4.57 -18.84 8.29
N ASN A 229 -5.22 -17.75 7.92
CA ASN A 229 -6.47 -17.76 7.18
C ASN A 229 -6.18 -17.50 5.70
N GLN A 230 -6.83 -18.24 4.83
CA GLN A 230 -6.77 -18.07 3.39
C GLN A 230 -8.17 -18.14 2.81
N SER A 231 -8.45 -17.33 1.80
CA SER A 231 -9.69 -17.38 1.01
C SER A 231 -9.42 -16.87 -0.40
N GLY A 232 -10.03 -17.53 -1.39
CA GLY A 232 -9.92 -17.16 -2.79
C GLY A 232 -9.55 -18.32 -3.70
N GLN A 233 -9.26 -18.03 -4.94
CA GLN A 233 -9.00 -19.02 -6.00
C GLN A 233 -7.74 -18.72 -6.82
N LEU A 234 -6.84 -17.87 -6.30
CA LEU A 234 -5.64 -17.45 -7.04
C LEU A 234 -4.79 -18.65 -7.48
N ARG A 235 -4.64 -19.65 -6.62
CA ARG A 235 -3.89 -20.87 -6.96
C ARG A 235 -4.53 -21.60 -8.14
N GLY A 236 -5.84 -21.85 -8.11
CA GLY A 236 -6.54 -22.50 -9.23
C GLY A 236 -6.50 -21.66 -10.51
N PHE A 237 -6.47 -20.32 -10.40
CA PHE A 237 -6.27 -19.43 -11.53
C PHE A 237 -4.86 -19.57 -12.13
N ILE A 238 -3.83 -19.59 -11.28
CA ILE A 238 -2.42 -19.76 -11.71
C ILE A 238 -2.21 -21.15 -12.34
N ASP A 239 -2.76 -22.19 -11.72
CA ASP A 239 -2.66 -23.57 -12.20
C ASP A 239 -3.53 -23.82 -13.47
N GLY A 240 -4.40 -22.85 -13.84
CA GLY A 240 -5.26 -22.91 -15.03
C GLY A 240 -6.58 -23.66 -14.81
N ASP A 241 -6.88 -24.07 -13.59
CA ASP A 241 -8.14 -24.76 -13.22
C ASP A 241 -9.32 -23.79 -13.12
N VAL A 242 -9.05 -22.49 -12.88
CA VAL A 242 -10.05 -21.42 -12.76
C VAL A 242 -9.90 -20.46 -13.93
N LYS A 243 -10.98 -20.22 -14.68
CA LYS A 243 -10.99 -19.24 -15.78
C LYS A 243 -10.89 -17.81 -15.25
N CYS A 244 -10.24 -16.93 -16.02
CA CYS A 244 -10.09 -15.51 -15.67
C CYS A 244 -11.44 -14.83 -15.33
N GLY A 245 -12.49 -15.08 -16.11
CA GLY A 245 -13.83 -14.55 -15.83
C GLY A 245 -14.43 -15.07 -14.52
N ASP A 246 -14.18 -16.32 -14.16
CA ASP A 246 -14.66 -16.90 -12.92
C ASP A 246 -13.91 -16.32 -11.71
N TYR A 247 -12.59 -16.14 -11.82
CA TYR A 247 -11.78 -15.44 -10.83
C TYR A 247 -12.26 -13.99 -10.65
N ALA A 248 -12.49 -13.27 -11.75
CA ALA A 248 -12.81 -11.85 -11.71
C ALA A 248 -14.24 -11.52 -11.28
N PHE A 249 -15.23 -12.42 -11.52
CA PHE A 249 -16.65 -12.07 -11.40
C PHE A 249 -17.51 -13.05 -10.59
N LYS A 250 -16.97 -14.21 -10.18
CA LYS A 250 -17.77 -15.23 -9.45
C LYS A 250 -17.40 -15.39 -7.98
N GLN A 251 -16.67 -14.41 -7.40
CA GLN A 251 -16.35 -14.44 -5.97
C GLN A 251 -17.57 -14.08 -5.12
N LYS A 252 -17.66 -14.67 -3.92
CA LYS A 252 -18.78 -14.45 -2.99
C LYS A 252 -18.34 -13.71 -1.71
N ASN A 253 -17.10 -13.30 -1.63
CA ASN A 253 -16.56 -12.57 -0.48
C ASN A 253 -16.85 -11.08 -0.64
N THR A 254 -17.51 -10.48 0.34
CA THR A 254 -17.94 -9.09 0.26
C THR A 254 -17.69 -8.34 1.55
N GLY A 255 -17.62 -7.04 1.44
CA GLY A 255 -17.44 -6.16 2.57
C GLY A 255 -17.86 -4.73 2.29
N SER A 256 -17.64 -3.88 3.26
CA SER A 256 -17.88 -2.44 3.12
C SER A 256 -16.85 -1.63 3.89
N ALA A 257 -16.61 -0.41 3.43
CA ALA A 257 -15.79 0.57 4.11
C ALA A 257 -16.34 1.98 3.88
N PHE A 258 -15.86 2.91 4.72
CA PHE A 258 -16.21 4.32 4.64
C PHE A 258 -14.96 5.16 4.70
N ASP A 259 -14.98 6.28 3.94
CA ASP A 259 -14.03 7.37 4.09
C ASP A 259 -14.81 8.62 4.46
N LEU A 260 -14.21 9.46 5.29
CA LEU A 260 -14.73 10.76 5.69
C LEU A 260 -13.67 11.82 5.45
N GLY A 261 -14.09 13.01 5.06
CA GLY A 261 -13.20 14.15 4.87
C GLY A 261 -13.88 15.46 5.17
N ALA A 262 -13.09 16.42 5.63
CA ALA A 262 -13.50 17.78 5.81
C ALA A 262 -12.37 18.73 5.45
N GLN A 263 -12.72 19.88 4.89
CA GLN A 263 -11.81 20.98 4.61
C GLN A 263 -12.45 22.26 5.07
N TYR A 264 -11.71 23.05 5.84
CA TYR A 264 -12.18 24.32 6.36
C TYR A 264 -11.18 25.45 6.09
N LYS A 265 -11.60 26.47 5.34
CA LYS A 265 -10.84 27.70 5.11
C LYS A 265 -11.03 28.60 6.35
N ILE A 266 -10.00 28.72 7.18
CA ILE A 266 -10.02 29.62 8.35
C ILE A 266 -9.99 31.07 7.88
N THR A 267 -9.11 31.35 6.92
CA THR A 267 -8.96 32.62 6.22
C THR A 267 -8.76 32.37 4.74
N ASN A 268 -8.68 33.38 3.90
CA ASN A 268 -8.35 33.23 2.48
C ASN A 268 -6.93 32.64 2.26
N LYS A 269 -6.07 32.68 3.30
CA LYS A 269 -4.70 32.14 3.22
C LYS A 269 -4.50 30.86 4.00
N ILE A 270 -5.36 30.51 4.93
CA ILE A 270 -5.17 29.37 5.83
C ILE A 270 -6.36 28.43 5.72
N ALA A 271 -6.08 27.18 5.41
CA ALA A 271 -7.06 26.09 5.45
C ALA A 271 -6.55 24.91 6.27
N VAL A 272 -7.47 24.18 6.89
CA VAL A 272 -7.20 22.91 7.59
C VAL A 272 -8.00 21.79 6.93
N ASN A 273 -7.40 20.62 6.87
CA ASN A 273 -7.96 19.44 6.21
C ASN A 273 -7.90 18.26 7.16
N PHE A 274 -8.95 17.47 7.17
CA PHE A 274 -9.01 16.20 7.91
C PHE A 274 -9.57 15.12 7.01
N SER A 275 -9.02 13.91 7.08
CA SER A 275 -9.63 12.73 6.45
C SER A 275 -9.33 11.44 7.18
N MET A 276 -10.30 10.52 7.09
CA MET A 276 -10.24 9.14 7.55
C MET A 276 -10.56 8.23 6.37
N ILE A 277 -9.68 7.28 6.08
CA ILE A 277 -9.74 6.44 4.88
C ILE A 277 -9.74 4.95 5.25
N ASP A 278 -10.49 4.13 4.50
CA ASP A 278 -10.53 2.67 4.60
C ASP A 278 -11.02 2.12 5.95
N PHE A 279 -12.02 2.77 6.54
CA PHE A 279 -12.68 2.29 7.76
C PHE A 279 -13.68 1.18 7.44
N GLY A 280 -13.21 -0.05 7.35
CA GLY A 280 -14.02 -1.21 7.00
C GLY A 280 -13.23 -2.50 6.90
N GLY A 281 -13.81 -3.49 6.18
CA GLY A 281 -13.18 -4.78 5.99
C GLY A 281 -14.03 -5.71 5.12
N ILE A 282 -13.48 -6.89 4.83
CA ILE A 282 -14.06 -7.90 3.97
C ILE A 282 -14.36 -9.15 4.79
N ASN A 283 -15.55 -9.72 4.60
CA ASN A 283 -15.94 -11.00 5.19
C ASN A 283 -15.63 -12.11 4.17
N TRP A 284 -14.79 -13.04 4.58
CA TRP A 284 -14.33 -14.16 3.78
C TRP A 284 -15.16 -15.39 4.15
N ARG A 285 -15.98 -15.86 3.22
CA ARG A 285 -16.96 -16.95 3.44
C ARG A 285 -16.87 -18.03 2.37
N SER A 286 -16.24 -17.75 1.24
CA SER A 286 -16.13 -18.66 0.10
C SER A 286 -14.69 -19.06 -0.12
N ASN A 287 -14.47 -20.34 -0.40
CA ASN A 287 -13.12 -20.91 -0.62
C ASN A 287 -12.16 -20.64 0.55
N VAL A 288 -12.69 -20.76 1.78
CA VAL A 288 -11.94 -20.50 3.00
C VAL A 288 -11.18 -21.77 3.41
N LYS A 289 -9.92 -21.56 3.82
CA LYS A 289 -9.09 -22.53 4.53
C LYS A 289 -8.37 -21.83 5.68
N ASN A 290 -8.39 -22.47 6.84
CA ASN A 290 -7.65 -21.98 8.00
C ASN A 290 -6.67 -23.06 8.43
N TYR A 291 -5.42 -22.71 8.57
CA TYR A 291 -4.36 -23.60 9.07
C TYR A 291 -4.04 -23.20 10.50
N LYS A 292 -4.23 -24.14 11.43
CA LYS A 292 -4.11 -23.88 12.86
C LYS A 292 -3.27 -24.99 13.54
N SER A 293 -2.32 -24.60 14.40
CA SER A 293 -1.64 -25.56 15.27
C SER A 293 -2.65 -26.22 16.22
N GLN A 294 -2.65 -27.56 16.30
CA GLN A 294 -3.51 -28.31 17.23
C GLN A 294 -3.11 -28.03 18.67
N ASN A 295 -1.82 -28.03 18.93
CA ASN A 295 -1.23 -27.81 20.25
C ASN A 295 -0.37 -26.56 20.26
N PRO A 296 -0.94 -25.35 20.44
CA PRO A 296 -0.19 -24.11 20.42
C PRO A 296 0.89 -24.10 21.51
N GLY A 297 2.15 -23.85 21.12
CA GLY A 297 3.28 -23.78 22.04
C GLY A 297 3.86 -25.14 22.45
N GLU A 298 3.38 -26.26 21.91
CA GLU A 298 4.01 -27.57 22.11
C GLU A 298 5.44 -27.55 21.57
N ASN A 299 6.38 -28.09 22.37
CA ASN A 299 7.79 -28.12 22.02
C ASN A 299 8.11 -29.40 21.23
N TYR A 300 8.75 -29.21 20.10
CA TYR A 300 9.44 -30.27 19.37
C TYR A 300 10.92 -30.21 19.72
N THR A 301 11.49 -31.36 20.22
CA THR A 301 12.91 -31.47 20.56
C THR A 301 13.64 -32.29 19.52
N TYR A 302 14.64 -31.69 18.87
CA TYR A 302 15.52 -32.35 17.93
C TYR A 302 16.91 -32.53 18.54
N LYS A 303 17.33 -33.82 18.67
CA LYS A 303 18.60 -34.20 19.34
C LYS A 303 19.79 -34.33 18.39
N GLY A 304 19.64 -33.91 17.12
CA GLY A 304 20.69 -33.99 16.12
C GLY A 304 20.56 -35.23 15.20
N LEU A 305 21.39 -35.27 14.17
CA LEU A 305 21.55 -36.41 13.28
C LEU A 305 22.61 -37.37 13.83
N TYR A 306 22.32 -38.65 13.78
CA TYR A 306 23.30 -39.64 14.17
C TYR A 306 24.30 -39.83 13.01
N ILE A 307 25.48 -39.20 13.13
CA ILE A 307 26.49 -39.16 12.05
C ILE A 307 26.92 -40.53 11.60
N ALA A 308 26.93 -41.55 12.49
CA ALA A 308 27.25 -42.91 12.16
C ALA A 308 26.36 -43.49 11.04
N ASN A 309 25.11 -43.11 10.96
CA ASN A 309 24.18 -43.53 9.91
C ASN A 309 24.49 -42.89 8.53
N LEU A 310 25.11 -41.71 8.53
CA LEU A 310 25.58 -41.03 7.31
C LEU A 310 26.92 -41.60 6.82
N ILE A 311 27.81 -41.99 7.74
CA ILE A 311 29.13 -42.55 7.41
C ILE A 311 29.01 -43.98 6.88
N ASN A 312 28.04 -44.75 7.39
CA ASN A 312 27.83 -46.15 6.98
C ASN A 312 26.95 -46.30 5.73
N ASP A 313 26.75 -45.23 4.97
CA ASP A 313 26.02 -45.20 3.68
C ASP A 313 24.58 -45.74 3.73
N THR A 314 23.99 -45.84 4.92
CA THR A 314 22.63 -46.33 5.11
C THR A 314 21.56 -45.25 4.90
N THR A 315 21.96 -43.98 4.93
CA THR A 315 21.01 -42.84 4.77
C THR A 315 21.71 -41.67 4.06
N SER A 316 21.15 -41.18 2.96
CA SER A 316 21.69 -39.99 2.32
C SER A 316 21.38 -38.74 3.16
N VAL A 317 22.20 -37.68 3.05
CA VAL A 317 22.00 -36.39 3.74
C VAL A 317 20.59 -35.81 3.46
N ASN A 318 20.10 -35.98 2.21
CA ASN A 318 18.76 -35.52 1.85
C ASN A 318 17.65 -36.32 2.54
N GLN A 319 17.82 -37.64 2.69
CA GLN A 319 16.84 -38.48 3.39
C GLN A 319 16.82 -38.16 4.89
N ALA A 320 17.99 -37.94 5.50
CA ALA A 320 18.07 -37.52 6.89
C ALA A 320 17.44 -36.16 7.13
N PHE A 321 17.68 -35.20 6.24
CA PHE A 321 17.07 -33.88 6.30
C PHE A 321 15.54 -33.94 6.13
N ASN A 322 15.05 -34.70 5.15
CA ASN A 322 13.61 -34.89 4.96
C ASN A 322 12.95 -35.56 6.16
N ALA A 323 13.58 -36.55 6.76
CA ALA A 323 13.06 -37.19 7.99
C ALA A 323 12.94 -36.19 9.17
N VAL A 324 13.86 -35.24 9.30
CA VAL A 324 13.76 -34.16 10.28
C VAL A 324 12.60 -33.24 9.97
N LEU A 325 12.44 -32.86 8.72
CA LEU A 325 11.31 -32.03 8.30
C LEU A 325 9.97 -32.73 8.54
N ASP A 326 9.86 -34.01 8.15
CA ASP A 326 8.65 -34.81 8.34
C ASP A 326 8.31 -34.98 9.82
N SER A 327 9.34 -35.19 10.65
CA SER A 327 9.18 -35.26 12.11
C SER A 327 8.70 -33.94 12.71
N ALA A 328 9.27 -32.82 12.27
CA ALA A 328 8.82 -31.48 12.66
C ALA A 328 7.38 -31.21 12.22
N TYR A 329 7.04 -31.52 10.97
CA TYR A 329 5.67 -31.39 10.47
C TYR A 329 4.67 -32.23 11.26
N SER A 330 5.01 -33.48 11.55
CA SER A 330 4.14 -34.37 12.33
C SER A 330 3.97 -33.93 13.78
N SER A 331 4.99 -33.29 14.37
CA SER A 331 4.97 -32.79 15.74
C SER A 331 4.17 -31.50 15.89
N PHE A 332 4.27 -30.60 14.91
CA PHE A 332 3.50 -29.33 14.95
C PHE A 332 2.01 -29.50 14.65
N LYS A 333 1.58 -30.65 14.12
CA LYS A 333 0.17 -31.04 13.89
C LYS A 333 -0.70 -29.84 13.49
N ILE A 334 -0.68 -29.50 12.20
CA ILE A 334 -1.49 -28.40 11.65
C ILE A 334 -2.84 -28.93 11.18
N ASP A 335 -3.91 -28.48 11.82
CA ASP A 335 -5.27 -28.74 11.36
C ASP A 335 -5.69 -27.77 10.26
N THR A 336 -6.56 -28.26 9.38
CA THR A 336 -7.23 -27.44 8.38
C THR A 336 -8.71 -27.34 8.72
N THR A 337 -9.19 -26.12 8.92
CA THR A 337 -10.61 -25.81 9.11
C THR A 337 -11.12 -24.89 7.98
N PHE A 338 -12.43 -24.68 7.91
CA PHE A 338 -13.08 -23.90 6.85
C PHE A 338 -13.99 -22.81 7.44
N GLU A 339 -13.56 -22.20 8.51
CA GLU A 339 -14.33 -21.19 9.24
C GLU A 339 -14.22 -19.84 8.57
N SER A 340 -15.36 -19.18 8.36
CA SER A 340 -15.40 -17.82 7.83
C SER A 340 -14.70 -16.84 8.78
N TYR A 341 -14.04 -15.85 8.20
CA TYR A 341 -13.32 -14.83 8.97
C TYR A 341 -13.48 -13.45 8.34
N ARG A 342 -13.03 -12.42 9.04
CA ARG A 342 -13.03 -11.04 8.56
C ARG A 342 -11.62 -10.45 8.59
N SER A 343 -11.19 -9.85 7.46
CA SER A 343 -10.01 -9.01 7.41
C SER A 343 -10.40 -7.52 7.43
N LYS A 344 -9.60 -6.71 8.13
CA LYS A 344 -9.75 -5.25 8.15
C LYS A 344 -8.87 -4.64 7.07
N LEU A 345 -9.34 -3.55 6.44
CA LEU A 345 -8.48 -2.73 5.59
C LEU A 345 -7.43 -1.98 6.42
N ILE A 346 -6.36 -1.54 5.79
CA ILE A 346 -5.33 -0.69 6.41
C ILE A 346 -5.89 0.73 6.49
N LYS A 347 -6.31 1.11 7.69
CA LYS A 347 -6.91 2.43 7.95
C LYS A 347 -5.86 3.52 7.92
N GLN A 348 -6.24 4.70 7.40
CA GLN A 348 -5.40 5.87 7.36
C GLN A 348 -6.15 7.10 7.87
N VAL A 349 -5.45 7.97 8.57
CA VAL A 349 -5.96 9.25 9.06
C VAL A 349 -4.97 10.35 8.67
N TYR A 350 -5.48 11.44 8.13
CA TYR A 350 -4.69 12.60 7.76
C TYR A 350 -5.24 13.84 8.46
N LEU A 351 -4.31 14.69 8.92
CA LEU A 351 -4.59 16.02 9.40
C LEU A 351 -3.63 16.98 8.70
N GLY A 352 -4.17 17.88 7.87
CA GLY A 352 -3.40 18.79 7.03
C GLY A 352 -3.67 20.25 7.36
N GLY A 353 -2.64 21.06 7.20
CA GLY A 353 -2.73 22.52 7.18
C GLY A 353 -2.16 23.05 5.86
N THR A 354 -2.86 23.98 5.24
CA THR A 354 -2.45 24.64 3.99
C THR A 354 -2.30 26.12 4.25
N TYR A 355 -1.20 26.71 3.76
CA TYR A 355 -0.98 28.15 3.75
C TYR A 355 -0.73 28.64 2.32
N GLN A 356 -1.58 29.56 1.85
CA GLN A 356 -1.47 30.19 0.54
C GLN A 356 -0.39 31.25 0.56
N LEU A 357 0.70 31.02 -0.16
CA LEU A 357 1.83 31.97 -0.28
C LEU A 357 1.49 33.09 -1.26
N SER A 358 0.88 32.74 -2.39
CA SER A 358 0.40 33.65 -3.42
C SER A 358 -0.80 33.00 -4.14
N GLU A 359 -1.42 33.65 -5.08
CA GLU A 359 -2.54 33.08 -5.88
C GLU A 359 -2.19 31.75 -6.55
N ASN A 360 -0.93 31.54 -6.92
CA ASN A 360 -0.48 30.37 -7.63
C ASN A 360 0.27 29.34 -6.76
N TYR A 361 0.76 29.70 -5.57
CA TYR A 361 1.63 28.84 -4.77
C TYR A 361 1.12 28.68 -3.34
N GLN A 362 1.18 27.46 -2.84
CA GLN A 362 0.80 27.11 -1.48
C GLN A 362 1.85 26.20 -0.84
N THR A 363 1.88 26.20 0.49
CA THR A 363 2.66 25.23 1.28
C THR A 363 1.70 24.45 2.17
N ASN A 364 2.04 23.18 2.42
CA ASN A 364 1.21 22.29 3.21
C ASN A 364 2.06 21.55 4.24
N LEU A 365 1.45 21.29 5.39
CA LEU A 365 1.98 20.39 6.42
C LEU A 365 0.91 19.32 6.67
N VAL A 366 1.30 18.05 6.62
CA VAL A 366 0.37 16.93 6.82
C VAL A 366 0.92 15.96 7.85
N LEU A 367 0.13 15.69 8.87
CA LEU A 367 0.31 14.60 9.81
C LEU A 367 -0.51 13.39 9.34
N HIS A 368 0.08 12.23 9.36
CA HIS A 368 -0.53 10.99 8.88
C HIS A 368 -0.37 9.87 9.90
N GLY A 369 -1.41 9.08 10.08
CA GLY A 369 -1.40 7.85 10.88
C GLY A 369 -1.91 6.68 10.07
N MET A 370 -1.08 5.66 9.85
CA MET A 370 -1.49 4.38 9.27
C MET A 370 -1.66 3.35 10.38
N PHE A 371 -2.81 2.65 10.41
CA PHE A 371 -3.11 1.64 11.41
C PHE A 371 -3.02 0.25 10.80
N PHE A 372 -2.01 -0.48 11.22
CA PHE A 372 -1.72 -1.83 10.78
C PHE A 372 -1.20 -2.68 11.93
N ASP A 373 -1.67 -3.94 12.04
CA ASP A 373 -1.26 -4.90 13.06
C ASP A 373 -1.41 -4.35 14.49
N GLY A 374 -2.57 -3.71 14.76
CA GLY A 374 -2.87 -3.12 16.06
C GLY A 374 -2.02 -1.90 16.45
N LYS A 375 -1.09 -1.47 15.60
CA LYS A 375 -0.17 -0.35 15.87
C LYS A 375 -0.42 0.82 14.93
N MET A 376 -0.30 2.04 15.47
CA MET A 376 -0.27 3.26 14.67
C MET A 376 1.16 3.53 14.18
N ARG A 377 1.30 3.81 12.89
CA ARG A 377 2.56 4.20 12.25
C ARG A 377 2.44 5.65 11.81
N PRO A 378 3.06 6.57 12.56
CA PRO A 378 2.98 7.99 12.26
C PRO A 378 3.86 8.36 11.08
N GLY A 379 3.46 9.40 10.39
CA GLY A 379 4.23 10.07 9.36
C GLY A 379 3.94 11.56 9.32
N VAL A 380 4.86 12.31 8.77
CA VAL A 380 4.72 13.75 8.58
C VAL A 380 5.26 14.14 7.21
N SER A 381 4.62 15.09 6.57
CA SER A 381 5.15 15.68 5.34
C SER A 381 4.96 17.19 5.31
N ALA A 382 5.92 17.87 4.67
CA ALA A 382 5.82 19.27 4.30
C ALA A 382 5.96 19.38 2.79
N SER A 383 5.17 20.22 2.16
CA SER A 383 5.23 20.40 0.71
C SER A 383 5.06 21.86 0.30
N ILE A 384 5.59 22.16 -0.87
CA ILE A 384 5.34 23.39 -1.59
C ILE A 384 4.88 23.02 -3.00
N GLY A 385 3.84 23.66 -3.47
CA GLY A 385 3.33 23.37 -4.80
C GLY A 385 2.48 24.50 -5.32
N GLY A 386 2.13 24.40 -6.58
CA GLY A 386 1.30 25.39 -7.23
C GLY A 386 1.26 25.28 -8.74
N ARG A 387 0.69 26.29 -9.36
CA ARG A 387 0.54 26.39 -10.81
C ARG A 387 1.72 27.15 -11.41
N VAL A 388 2.35 26.53 -12.38
CA VAL A 388 3.41 27.12 -13.21
C VAL A 388 2.85 27.42 -14.59
N GLY A 389 2.67 28.67 -14.92
CA GLY A 389 1.90 29.07 -16.11
C GLY A 389 0.43 28.65 -16.01
N GLN A 390 -0.20 28.37 -17.17
CA GLN A 390 -1.64 28.04 -17.23
C GLN A 390 -1.92 26.54 -17.19
N LEU A 391 -0.96 25.70 -17.57
CA LEU A 391 -1.19 24.28 -17.86
C LEU A 391 -0.58 23.33 -16.84
N VAL A 392 0.46 23.74 -16.13
CA VAL A 392 1.28 22.84 -15.31
C VAL A 392 1.07 23.08 -13.82
N HIS A 393 0.80 22.01 -13.08
CA HIS A 393 0.85 22.02 -11.61
C HIS A 393 2.02 21.15 -11.15
N VAL A 394 2.81 21.69 -10.23
CA VAL A 394 3.95 20.99 -9.62
C VAL A 394 3.78 21.00 -8.11
N ASN A 395 4.12 19.90 -7.46
CA ASN A 395 4.22 19.82 -6.01
C ASN A 395 5.53 19.10 -5.63
N LEU A 396 6.32 19.72 -4.78
CA LEU A 396 7.52 19.15 -4.17
C LEU A 396 7.20 18.85 -2.71
N CYS A 397 7.41 17.63 -2.27
CA CYS A 397 7.05 17.14 -0.96
C CYS A 397 8.27 16.49 -0.28
N TYR A 398 8.49 16.80 0.98
CA TYR A 398 9.41 16.04 1.84
C TYR A 398 8.62 15.32 2.90
N SER A 399 8.91 14.03 3.11
CA SER A 399 8.18 13.24 4.10
C SER A 399 9.09 12.34 4.93
N ILE A 400 8.65 12.12 6.18
CA ILE A 400 9.27 11.20 7.14
C ILE A 400 8.22 10.16 7.51
N PHE A 401 8.53 8.90 7.26
CA PHE A 401 7.65 7.78 7.53
C PHE A 401 8.44 6.48 7.73
N ASN A 402 8.03 5.60 8.67
CA ASN A 402 8.64 4.29 8.95
C ASN A 402 10.18 4.34 9.10
N LYS A 403 10.69 5.33 9.82
CA LYS A 403 12.16 5.54 9.99
C LYS A 403 12.90 5.76 8.66
N SER A 404 12.21 6.17 7.60
CA SER A 404 12.79 6.65 6.34
C SER A 404 12.78 8.18 6.33
N TYR A 405 13.96 8.77 6.16
CA TYR A 405 14.18 10.23 6.25
C TYR A 405 14.55 10.85 4.88
N ASN A 406 14.66 10.04 3.83
CA ASN A 406 15.14 10.50 2.53
C ASN A 406 14.02 10.47 1.48
N ASN A 407 12.79 10.76 1.87
CA ASN A 407 11.67 10.70 0.94
C ASN A 407 11.42 12.12 0.39
N VAL A 408 11.79 12.32 -0.86
CA VAL A 408 11.47 13.53 -1.63
C VAL A 408 10.44 13.16 -2.67
N GLY A 409 9.24 13.67 -2.52
CA GLY A 409 8.11 13.45 -3.42
C GLY A 409 8.04 14.53 -4.49
N LEU A 410 7.57 14.13 -5.66
CA LEU A 410 7.28 15.02 -6.78
C LEU A 410 5.91 14.67 -7.35
N GLY A 411 5.08 15.68 -7.51
CA GLY A 411 3.83 15.62 -8.22
C GLY A 411 3.86 16.57 -9.42
N LEU A 412 3.47 16.06 -10.57
CA LEU A 412 3.35 16.80 -11.81
C LEU A 412 1.96 16.54 -12.42
N SER A 413 1.28 17.60 -12.81
CA SER A 413 0.03 17.52 -13.58
C SER A 413 0.09 18.50 -14.72
N ILE A 414 -0.16 18.03 -15.92
CA ILE A 414 -0.19 18.83 -17.15
C ILE A 414 -1.61 18.81 -17.70
N ASN A 415 -2.19 20.00 -17.84
CA ASN A 415 -3.55 20.18 -18.32
C ASN A 415 -3.51 20.75 -19.74
N THR A 416 -4.09 20.05 -20.71
CA THR A 416 -4.16 20.55 -22.09
C THR A 416 -5.40 21.42 -22.31
N TRP A 417 -5.38 22.28 -23.33
CA TRP A 417 -6.55 23.09 -23.70
C TRP A 417 -7.77 22.25 -24.11
N GLY A 418 -7.57 21.01 -24.57
CA GLY A 418 -8.65 20.06 -24.88
C GLY A 418 -9.26 19.35 -23.68
N GLY A 419 -8.94 19.76 -22.43
CA GLY A 419 -9.48 19.17 -21.20
C GLY A 419 -8.79 17.88 -20.77
N THR A 420 -7.79 17.39 -21.48
CA THR A 420 -7.02 16.22 -21.06
C THR A 420 -6.01 16.62 -19.98
N GLN A 421 -5.94 15.83 -18.92
CA GLN A 421 -4.96 15.96 -17.85
C GLN A 421 -4.07 14.73 -17.81
N PHE A 422 -2.76 14.92 -17.94
CA PHE A 422 -1.74 13.92 -17.65
C PHE A 422 -1.16 14.20 -16.27
N TYR A 423 -0.93 13.17 -15.47
CA TYR A 423 -0.30 13.37 -14.18
C TYR A 423 0.62 12.23 -13.78
N MET A 424 1.62 12.58 -12.99
CA MET A 424 2.57 11.67 -12.35
C MET A 424 2.81 12.13 -10.92
N VAL A 425 2.74 11.22 -9.96
CA VAL A 425 2.94 11.49 -8.54
C VAL A 425 3.78 10.39 -7.92
N SER A 426 4.81 10.79 -7.21
CA SER A 426 5.65 9.90 -6.39
C SER A 426 5.96 10.59 -5.07
N ASP A 427 5.96 9.84 -3.96
CA ASP A 427 6.37 10.36 -2.65
C ASP A 427 7.88 10.19 -2.40
N ASN A 428 8.58 9.50 -3.30
CA ASN A 428 10.03 9.35 -3.22
C ASN A 428 10.68 9.15 -4.59
N VAL A 429 10.87 10.23 -5.33
CA VAL A 429 11.56 10.20 -6.63
C VAL A 429 13.06 9.88 -6.48
N LEU A 430 13.68 10.22 -5.34
CA LEU A 430 15.06 9.82 -5.08
C LEU A 430 15.20 8.31 -5.00
N GLY A 431 14.14 7.61 -4.57
CA GLY A 431 14.09 6.14 -4.59
C GLY A 431 14.05 5.54 -5.98
N ALA A 432 13.57 6.28 -6.99
CA ALA A 432 13.65 5.86 -8.38
C ALA A 432 15.02 6.12 -9.00
N ILE A 433 15.65 7.26 -8.66
CA ILE A 433 16.97 7.68 -9.21
C ILE A 433 18.11 6.93 -8.51
N PHE A 434 18.02 6.76 -7.19
CA PHE A 434 19.04 6.12 -6.35
C PHE A 434 18.43 4.97 -5.55
N PRO A 435 17.97 3.87 -6.19
CA PRO A 435 17.26 2.79 -5.53
C PRO A 435 18.08 2.11 -4.44
N GLN A 436 19.41 2.11 -4.56
CA GLN A 436 20.32 1.54 -3.57
C GLN A 436 20.25 2.22 -2.19
N ASN A 437 19.86 3.50 -2.13
CA ASN A 437 19.83 4.29 -0.90
C ASN A 437 18.41 4.47 -0.33
N ALA A 438 17.41 3.93 -1.01
CA ALA A 438 16.02 4.12 -0.62
C ALA A 438 15.47 2.97 0.22
N LYS A 439 14.52 3.27 1.10
CA LYS A 439 13.64 2.30 1.78
C LYS A 439 12.21 2.32 1.24
N SER A 440 11.85 3.29 0.40
CA SER A 440 10.49 3.43 -0.13
C SER A 440 10.50 3.98 -1.55
N PHE A 441 9.63 3.43 -2.38
CA PHE A 441 9.33 3.91 -3.72
C PHE A 441 7.82 3.78 -3.96
N ASN A 442 7.23 4.74 -4.60
CA ASN A 442 5.91 4.63 -5.18
C ASN A 442 5.81 5.48 -6.44
N LEU A 443 4.88 5.10 -7.29
CA LEU A 443 4.57 5.86 -8.49
C LEU A 443 3.07 5.73 -8.77
N ARG A 444 2.45 6.85 -9.06
CA ARG A 444 1.10 6.93 -9.60
C ARG A 444 1.14 7.74 -10.88
N VAL A 445 0.57 7.19 -11.94
CA VAL A 445 0.43 7.87 -13.23
C VAL A 445 -1.00 7.74 -13.74
N GLY A 446 -1.46 8.71 -14.51
CA GLY A 446 -2.77 8.59 -15.09
C GLY A 446 -3.16 9.71 -16.05
N ILE A 447 -4.31 9.49 -16.70
CA ILE A 447 -4.89 10.39 -17.68
C ILE A 447 -6.37 10.58 -17.36
N ASN A 448 -6.79 11.83 -17.22
CA ASN A 448 -8.17 12.22 -17.00
C ASN A 448 -8.67 13.13 -18.13
N LEU A 449 -9.97 13.11 -18.39
CA LEU A 449 -10.69 14.09 -19.19
C LEU A 449 -11.49 14.99 -18.25
N ARG A 450 -11.41 16.30 -18.45
CA ARG A 450 -12.03 17.30 -17.59
C ARG A 450 -12.81 18.27 -18.46
N PHE A 451 -14.09 18.49 -18.11
CA PHE A 451 -14.98 19.30 -18.90
C PHE A 451 -15.66 20.35 -18.01
N GLY A 452 -15.85 21.53 -18.58
CA GLY A 452 -16.46 22.66 -17.88
C GLY A 452 -15.59 23.16 -16.74
N ILE A 453 -15.25 24.41 -16.76
CA ILE A 453 -14.72 25.11 -15.58
C ILE A 453 -15.93 25.69 -14.86
N ASP A 454 -16.05 25.48 -13.57
CA ASP A 454 -17.07 26.11 -12.77
C ASP A 454 -16.73 27.60 -12.63
N PRO A 455 -17.45 28.51 -13.28
CA PRO A 455 -17.16 29.93 -13.15
C PRO A 455 -17.42 30.45 -11.74
N TYR A 456 -18.20 29.70 -10.91
CA TYR A 456 -18.54 30.06 -9.53
C TYR A 456 -17.71 29.27 -8.50
N TYR A 457 -16.58 28.71 -8.89
CA TYR A 457 -15.75 27.93 -7.98
C TYR A 457 -15.24 28.76 -6.80
N ASP A 458 -14.90 30.04 -7.05
CA ASP A 458 -14.45 31.00 -6.07
C ASP A 458 -15.46 32.18 -5.93
N ASP A 459 -16.76 31.92 -5.83
CA ASP A 459 -17.81 32.86 -5.61
C ASP A 459 -18.37 32.64 -4.19
N GLU A 460 -17.89 33.46 -3.20
CA GLU A 460 -18.19 33.26 -1.77
C GLU A 460 -19.65 33.60 -1.44
N ASP A 461 -20.23 34.62 -2.07
CA ASP A 461 -21.60 35.08 -1.80
C ASP A 461 -22.64 34.53 -2.78
N ASN A 462 -22.19 33.83 -3.83
CA ASN A 462 -23.02 33.20 -4.88
C ASN A 462 -23.88 34.23 -5.63
N ASP A 463 -23.29 35.34 -6.02
CA ASP A 463 -23.93 36.36 -6.88
C ASP A 463 -23.68 36.12 -8.39
N GLY A 464 -22.78 35.18 -8.69
CA GLY A 464 -22.47 34.78 -10.04
C GLY A 464 -21.19 35.40 -10.60
N ILE A 465 -20.43 36.12 -9.78
CA ILE A 465 -19.16 36.73 -10.17
C ILE A 465 -18.04 36.04 -9.40
N PRO A 466 -17.01 35.53 -10.09
CA PRO A 466 -15.86 34.96 -9.42
C PRO A 466 -15.15 36.00 -8.52
N GLU A 467 -14.62 35.57 -7.35
CA GLU A 467 -13.91 36.48 -6.42
C GLU A 467 -12.76 37.26 -7.07
N SER A 468 -12.12 36.70 -8.13
CA SER A 468 -11.07 37.40 -8.89
C SER A 468 -11.57 38.64 -9.59
N ASP A 469 -12.87 38.71 -9.92
CA ASP A 469 -13.51 39.77 -10.67
C ASP A 469 -14.51 40.53 -9.78
N ASP A 470 -14.78 40.06 -8.56
CA ASP A 470 -15.69 40.59 -7.58
C ASP A 470 -15.03 41.63 -6.69
N LYS A 471 -15.60 42.81 -6.61
CA LYS A 471 -15.14 43.89 -5.73
C LYS A 471 -15.68 43.78 -4.31
N CYS A 472 -16.80 43.06 -4.13
CA CYS A 472 -17.46 42.88 -2.84
C CYS A 472 -17.69 41.38 -2.53
N PRO A 473 -16.64 40.54 -2.39
CA PRO A 473 -16.70 39.09 -2.36
C PRO A 473 -17.52 38.45 -1.25
N ARG A 474 -18.26 39.19 -0.50
CA ARG A 474 -19.08 38.74 0.65
C ARG A 474 -20.48 39.27 0.65
N GLU A 475 -20.80 40.15 -0.29
CA GLU A 475 -22.09 40.82 -0.39
C GLU A 475 -22.61 40.64 -1.81
N LYS A 476 -23.70 39.89 -1.97
CA LYS A 476 -24.29 39.64 -3.29
C LYS A 476 -24.57 40.93 -4.03
N GLY A 477 -24.00 41.04 -5.19
CA GLY A 477 -24.14 42.18 -6.04
C GLY A 477 -24.62 41.88 -7.45
N THR A 478 -24.44 42.82 -8.36
CA THR A 478 -24.79 42.70 -9.76
C THR A 478 -23.53 42.67 -10.64
N VAL A 479 -23.67 42.09 -11.85
CA VAL A 479 -22.58 42.06 -12.83
C VAL A 479 -22.17 43.47 -13.24
N GLU A 480 -23.12 44.41 -13.25
CA GLU A 480 -22.91 45.81 -13.62
C GLU A 480 -22.05 46.53 -12.58
N MET A 481 -22.21 46.19 -11.32
CA MET A 481 -21.41 46.74 -10.20
C MET A 481 -20.21 45.90 -9.82
N ARG A 482 -19.88 44.90 -10.62
CA ARG A 482 -18.77 43.96 -10.39
C ARG A 482 -18.82 43.29 -9.02
N GLY A 483 -20.00 42.75 -8.66
CA GLY A 483 -20.17 42.02 -7.43
C GLY A 483 -20.54 42.88 -6.19
N CYS A 484 -20.69 44.16 -6.34
CA CYS A 484 -21.18 44.96 -5.24
C CYS A 484 -22.72 45.16 -5.27
N PRO A 485 -23.39 45.22 -4.13
CA PRO A 485 -24.80 45.61 -4.07
C PRO A 485 -24.99 47.03 -4.60
N ASP A 486 -26.18 47.31 -5.15
CA ASP A 486 -26.58 48.64 -5.67
C ASP A 486 -26.66 49.69 -4.58
#